data_6332c89bf229fe7f12afda1d436b95fa
#
_entry.id   6332c89bf229fe7f12afda1d436b95fa
#
_cell.length_a   1.000
_cell.length_b   1.000
_cell.length_c   1.000
_cell.angle_alpha   90.00
_cell.angle_beta   90.00
_cell.angle_gamma   90.00
#
_symmetry.space_group_name_H-M   'P 1'
#
loop_
_entity.id
_entity.type
_entity.pdbx_description
1 polymer ?
#
loop_
_entity_poly.entity_id
_entity_poly.type
_entity_poly.pdbx_seq_one_letter_code
_entity_poly.pdbx_strand_id
1 'polypeptide(L)'
;MPTDVNLLKDRNMKNRKTRLWVLIVLLNMGMGISTFAQKIPLVYTVENTGIKNPAPVLPGINELPVVKTLTDPFQWSDGSGRSTNFKDWSRRRAEIAREIEHYEIGEKPVVSKKDITANIVDDTLRVNVTVNGQTLTLKAKITYPAGKGPFPAIIGIGRGTGSLPPTIFTSRNIAQIAFNFTQVMSHTQKRGNEPINKLYPDRTDMGAYCAWSWGVSRIIDGLEIVGKKSKIDTKRLAISGCSFAGKMALFAGAFDERIALTIAQE
;
A
#
# COMPACT_ATOMS: atom_id res chain seq x y z
N MET A 1 -3.34 -65.77 -54.45
CA MET A 1 -4.06 -64.59 -53.81
C MET A 1 -3.50 -64.38 -52.47
N PRO A 2 -2.75 -63.28 -52.18
CA PRO A 2 -2.33 -62.95 -50.84
C PRO A 2 -3.43 -62.14 -50.15
N THR A 3 -3.78 -62.64 -49.02
CA THR A 3 -4.97 -62.33 -48.24
C THR A 3 -5.02 -60.90 -47.66
N ASP A 4 -6.21 -60.29 -47.68
CA ASP A 4 -6.64 -58.98 -47.16
C ASP A 4 -6.26 -58.66 -45.71
N VAL A 5 -5.68 -59.58 -44.98
CA VAL A 5 -5.29 -59.46 -43.58
C VAL A 5 -4.11 -58.50 -43.38
N ASN A 6 -3.20 -58.36 -44.33
CA ASN A 6 -2.03 -57.49 -44.22
C ASN A 6 -2.37 -56.01 -44.47
N LEU A 7 -3.35 -55.75 -45.34
CA LEU A 7 -3.81 -54.34 -45.60
C LEU A 7 -4.60 -53.76 -44.44
N LEU A 8 -5.35 -54.60 -43.68
CA LEU A 8 -6.06 -54.13 -42.48
C LEU A 8 -5.14 -53.89 -41.29
N LYS A 9 -4.02 -54.65 -41.17
CA LYS A 9 -3.00 -54.40 -40.13
C LYS A 9 -2.24 -53.11 -40.35
N ASP A 10 -1.88 -52.79 -41.59
CA ASP A 10 -1.18 -51.52 -41.93
C ASP A 10 -2.07 -50.30 -41.76
N ARG A 11 -3.35 -50.38 -42.10
CA ARG A 11 -4.33 -49.30 -41.84
C ARG A 11 -4.49 -49.01 -40.35
N ASN A 12 -4.56 -50.06 -39.53
CA ASN A 12 -4.71 -49.93 -38.08
C ASN A 12 -3.43 -49.39 -37.44
N MET A 13 -2.24 -49.74 -37.90
CA MET A 13 -0.98 -49.17 -37.40
C MET A 13 -0.80 -47.71 -37.80
N LYS A 14 -1.16 -47.29 -39.02
CA LYS A 14 -1.14 -45.88 -39.43
C LYS A 14 -2.11 -45.04 -38.59
N ASN A 15 -3.33 -45.50 -38.37
CA ASN A 15 -4.31 -44.80 -37.54
C ASN A 15 -3.89 -44.72 -36.07
N ARG A 16 -3.20 -45.69 -35.50
CA ARG A 16 -2.64 -45.65 -34.16
C ARG A 16 -1.50 -44.62 -34.03
N LYS A 17 -0.60 -44.57 -35.01
CA LYS A 17 0.49 -43.59 -35.05
C LYS A 17 -0.06 -42.16 -35.19
N THR A 18 -1.03 -41.93 -36.07
CA THR A 18 -1.68 -40.63 -36.24
C THR A 18 -2.42 -40.18 -34.97
N ARG A 19 -3.14 -41.06 -34.31
CA ARG A 19 -3.81 -40.79 -33.01
C ARG A 19 -2.81 -40.48 -31.90
N LEU A 20 -1.68 -41.17 -31.86
CA LEU A 20 -0.62 -40.94 -30.90
C LEU A 20 0.04 -39.55 -31.12
N TRP A 21 0.29 -39.15 -32.38
CA TRP A 21 0.82 -37.85 -32.72
C TRP A 21 -0.16 -36.72 -32.39
N VAL A 22 -1.45 -36.88 -32.63
CA VAL A 22 -2.48 -35.89 -32.22
C VAL A 22 -2.57 -35.78 -30.72
N LEU A 23 -2.46 -36.87 -29.98
CA LEU A 23 -2.43 -36.83 -28.50
C LEU A 23 -1.18 -36.12 -27.96
N ILE A 24 -0.01 -36.35 -28.55
CA ILE A 24 1.25 -35.69 -28.17
C ILE A 24 1.20 -34.18 -28.48
N VAL A 25 0.62 -33.79 -29.62
CA VAL A 25 0.45 -32.38 -30.00
C VAL A 25 -0.55 -31.68 -29.05
N LEU A 26 -1.65 -32.34 -28.70
CA LEU A 26 -2.63 -31.82 -27.74
C LEU A 26 -2.05 -31.73 -26.30
N LEU A 27 -1.22 -32.69 -25.90
CA LEU A 27 -0.53 -32.64 -24.61
C LEU A 27 0.50 -31.51 -24.55
N ASN A 28 1.22 -31.23 -25.64
CA ASN A 28 2.17 -30.12 -25.72
C ASN A 28 1.49 -28.75 -25.84
N MET A 29 0.30 -28.66 -26.48
CA MET A 29 -0.52 -27.44 -26.45
C MET A 29 -1.11 -27.16 -25.07
N GLY A 30 -1.39 -28.20 -24.27
CA GLY A 30 -1.85 -28.04 -22.87
C GLY A 30 -0.77 -27.61 -21.88
N MET A 31 0.52 -27.87 -22.18
CA MET A 31 1.64 -27.44 -21.33
C MET A 31 2.16 -26.03 -21.64
N GLY A 32 1.66 -25.38 -22.68
CA GLY A 32 2.12 -24.05 -23.13
C GLY A 32 1.40 -22.86 -22.51
N ILE A 33 0.36 -23.06 -21.69
CA ILE A 33 -0.26 -21.98 -20.95
C ILE A 33 0.33 -21.98 -19.54
N SER A 34 1.62 -21.73 -19.43
CA SER A 34 2.16 -21.08 -18.24
C SER A 34 1.50 -19.72 -18.19
N THR A 35 0.35 -19.61 -17.54
CA THR A 35 -0.14 -18.33 -17.07
C THR A 35 1.01 -17.79 -16.22
N PHE A 36 1.79 -16.88 -16.77
CA PHE A 36 2.66 -16.03 -15.97
C PHE A 36 1.71 -15.25 -15.06
N ALA A 37 1.31 -15.85 -13.96
CA ALA A 37 0.65 -15.14 -12.89
C ALA A 37 1.59 -13.98 -12.56
N GLN A 38 1.16 -12.77 -12.85
CA GLN A 38 1.95 -11.58 -12.54
C GLN A 38 2.26 -11.65 -11.05
N LYS A 39 3.53 -11.81 -10.69
CA LYS A 39 3.94 -11.86 -9.29
C LYS A 39 3.68 -10.48 -8.70
N ILE A 40 2.55 -10.36 -8.03
CA ILE A 40 2.18 -9.13 -7.33
C ILE A 40 3.18 -8.96 -6.18
N PRO A 41 3.90 -7.84 -6.11
CA PRO A 41 4.80 -7.60 -4.99
C PRO A 41 4.00 -7.49 -3.68
N LEU A 42 4.59 -7.89 -2.57
CA LEU A 42 3.98 -7.71 -1.24
C LEU A 42 3.70 -6.24 -0.95
N VAL A 43 4.61 -5.37 -1.35
CA VAL A 43 4.52 -3.91 -1.24
C VAL A 43 5.19 -3.26 -2.43
N TYR A 44 4.84 -2.02 -2.69
CA TYR A 44 5.57 -1.19 -3.64
C TYR A 44 6.75 -0.49 -2.95
N THR A 45 7.67 0.05 -3.75
CA THR A 45 8.86 0.76 -3.25
C THR A 45 8.67 2.28 -3.18
N VAL A 46 7.48 2.72 -3.49
CA VAL A 46 7.09 4.14 -3.51
C VAL A 46 5.78 4.33 -2.75
N GLU A 47 5.60 5.52 -2.22
CA GLU A 47 4.40 5.90 -1.45
C GLU A 47 3.12 5.81 -2.29
N ASN A 48 3.20 6.20 -3.58
CA ASN A 48 2.07 6.19 -4.51
C ASN A 48 2.53 5.83 -5.92
N THR A 49 2.10 4.66 -6.43
CA THR A 49 2.40 4.22 -7.80
C THR A 49 1.56 4.95 -8.85
N GLY A 50 0.43 5.51 -8.44
CA GLY A 50 -0.54 6.17 -9.31
C GLY A 50 -0.31 7.66 -9.54
N ILE A 51 0.76 8.25 -8.96
CA ILE A 51 1.01 9.70 -8.96
C ILE A 51 1.06 10.32 -10.37
N LYS A 52 1.43 9.54 -11.37
CA LYS A 52 1.54 9.98 -12.78
C LYS A 52 0.23 9.82 -13.58
N ASN A 53 -0.77 9.16 -13.01
CA ASN A 53 -2.05 9.02 -13.69
C ASN A 53 -2.78 10.36 -13.71
N PRO A 54 -3.52 10.67 -14.79
CA PRO A 54 -4.29 11.90 -14.86
C PRO A 54 -5.31 11.97 -13.71
N ALA A 55 -5.53 13.18 -13.22
CA ALA A 55 -6.57 13.40 -12.23
C ALA A 55 -7.95 13.20 -12.87
N PRO A 56 -8.92 12.59 -12.18
CA PRO A 56 -10.30 12.58 -12.61
C PRO A 56 -10.86 14.01 -12.62
N VAL A 57 -11.92 14.22 -13.38
CA VAL A 57 -12.72 15.44 -13.23
C VAL A 57 -13.44 15.38 -11.88
N LEU A 58 -13.26 16.42 -11.07
CA LEU A 58 -13.85 16.54 -9.74
C LEU A 58 -14.90 17.64 -9.77
N PRO A 59 -16.19 17.31 -9.95
CA PRO A 59 -17.27 18.30 -9.97
C PRO A 59 -17.42 19.00 -8.61
N GLY A 60 -18.04 20.15 -8.59
CA GLY A 60 -18.38 20.84 -7.35
C GLY A 60 -19.28 19.97 -6.44
N ILE A 61 -19.20 20.18 -5.13
CA ILE A 61 -19.95 19.36 -4.16
C ILE A 61 -21.47 19.35 -4.42
N ASN A 62 -22.01 20.45 -4.95
CA ASN A 62 -23.43 20.57 -5.29
C ASN A 62 -23.81 19.89 -6.62
N GLU A 63 -22.81 19.46 -7.39
CA GLU A 63 -22.98 18.77 -8.69
C GLU A 63 -22.83 17.26 -8.55
N LEU A 64 -22.48 16.78 -7.35
CA LEU A 64 -22.32 15.35 -7.09
C LEU A 64 -23.64 14.61 -7.23
N PRO A 65 -23.67 13.45 -7.91
CA PRO A 65 -24.87 12.65 -8.05
C PRO A 65 -25.31 12.05 -6.72
N VAL A 66 -26.61 11.93 -6.51
CA VAL A 66 -27.16 11.16 -5.39
C VAL A 66 -27.08 9.66 -5.73
N VAL A 67 -26.17 8.94 -5.07
CA VAL A 67 -25.97 7.50 -5.27
C VAL A 67 -26.63 6.75 -4.12
N LYS A 68 -27.64 5.91 -4.43
CA LYS A 68 -28.42 5.14 -3.42
C LYS A 68 -27.79 3.77 -3.09
N THR A 69 -26.89 3.30 -3.89
CA THR A 69 -26.22 1.99 -3.73
C THR A 69 -24.73 2.19 -3.49
N LEU A 70 -24.06 1.18 -2.95
CA LEU A 70 -22.60 1.20 -2.89
C LEU A 70 -22.04 1.32 -4.30
N THR A 71 -21.07 2.21 -4.46
CA THR A 71 -20.36 2.40 -5.73
C THR A 71 -19.49 1.20 -6.05
N ASP A 72 -19.41 0.82 -7.32
CA ASP A 72 -18.45 -0.20 -7.79
C ASP A 72 -17.03 0.37 -7.70
N PRO A 73 -16.14 -0.20 -6.87
CA PRO A 73 -14.78 0.29 -6.72
C PRO A 73 -13.93 0.16 -7.99
N PHE A 74 -14.40 -0.59 -8.98
CA PHE A 74 -13.72 -0.77 -10.27
C PHE A 74 -14.24 0.11 -11.39
N GLN A 75 -15.32 0.85 -11.18
CA GLN A 75 -15.83 1.80 -12.16
C GLN A 75 -14.90 3.00 -12.30
N TRP A 76 -14.61 3.42 -13.52
CA TRP A 76 -13.82 4.62 -13.77
C TRP A 76 -14.57 5.87 -13.32
N SER A 77 -13.85 6.85 -12.77
CA SER A 77 -14.43 8.11 -12.30
C SER A 77 -15.04 8.94 -13.42
N ASP A 78 -14.58 8.77 -14.65
CA ASP A 78 -15.10 9.45 -15.84
C ASP A 78 -16.36 8.79 -16.45
N GLY A 79 -16.85 7.70 -15.84
CA GLY A 79 -18.02 6.97 -16.32
C GLY A 79 -17.78 6.13 -17.59
N SER A 80 -16.57 6.05 -18.10
CA SER A 80 -16.23 5.35 -19.36
C SER A 80 -16.31 3.82 -19.26
N GLY A 81 -16.78 3.28 -18.14
CA GLY A 81 -16.92 1.86 -17.88
C GLY A 81 -16.17 1.43 -16.63
N ARG A 82 -15.58 0.24 -16.66
CA ARG A 82 -15.04 -0.42 -15.48
C ARG A 82 -13.68 -1.05 -15.77
N SER A 83 -12.77 -0.98 -14.82
CA SER A 83 -11.51 -1.74 -14.86
C SER A 83 -11.81 -3.24 -14.78
N THR A 84 -11.25 -4.00 -15.71
CA THR A 84 -11.36 -5.47 -15.78
C THR A 84 -10.00 -6.16 -15.68
N ASN A 85 -8.93 -5.37 -15.61
CA ASN A 85 -7.56 -5.87 -15.58
C ASN A 85 -6.81 -5.30 -14.37
N PHE A 86 -6.12 -6.17 -13.63
CA PHE A 86 -5.31 -5.73 -12.48
C PHE A 86 -4.25 -4.68 -12.85
N LYS A 87 -3.74 -4.66 -14.08
CA LYS A 87 -2.79 -3.63 -14.56
C LYS A 87 -3.36 -2.22 -14.47
N ASP A 88 -4.67 -2.06 -14.54
CA ASP A 88 -5.35 -0.77 -14.49
C ASP A 88 -5.55 -0.28 -13.05
N TRP A 89 -5.31 -1.15 -12.06
CA TRP A 89 -5.60 -0.86 -10.66
C TRP A 89 -4.84 0.37 -10.14
N SER A 90 -3.61 0.61 -10.59
CA SER A 90 -2.86 1.80 -10.17
C SER A 90 -3.55 3.11 -10.59
N ARG A 91 -4.19 3.14 -11.77
CA ARG A 91 -5.00 4.27 -12.21
C ARG A 91 -6.26 4.38 -11.35
N ARG A 92 -7.04 3.31 -11.21
CA ARG A 92 -8.30 3.35 -10.45
C ARG A 92 -8.08 3.74 -9.00
N ARG A 93 -7.06 3.17 -8.37
CA ARG A 93 -6.67 3.53 -7.01
C ARG A 93 -6.32 5.01 -6.90
N ALA A 94 -5.60 5.56 -7.88
CA ALA A 94 -5.24 6.98 -7.89
C ALA A 94 -6.47 7.89 -8.05
N GLU A 95 -7.45 7.50 -8.87
CA GLU A 95 -8.72 8.23 -9.00
C GLU A 95 -9.46 8.28 -7.67
N ILE A 96 -9.65 7.12 -7.00
CA ILE A 96 -10.30 7.03 -5.68
C ILE A 96 -9.54 7.88 -4.64
N ALA A 97 -8.22 7.80 -4.61
CA ALA A 97 -7.42 8.58 -3.67
C ALA A 97 -7.64 10.09 -3.86
N ARG A 98 -7.66 10.57 -5.11
CA ARG A 98 -7.90 11.99 -5.41
C ARG A 98 -9.30 12.46 -5.07
N GLU A 99 -10.32 11.59 -5.26
CA GLU A 99 -11.69 11.87 -4.82
C GLU A 99 -11.76 12.03 -3.30
N ILE A 100 -11.16 11.12 -2.55
CA ILE A 100 -11.10 11.17 -1.09
C ILE A 100 -10.32 12.42 -0.61
N GLU A 101 -9.17 12.70 -1.22
CA GLU A 101 -8.40 13.91 -0.91
C GLU A 101 -9.20 15.19 -1.15
N HIS A 102 -9.90 15.27 -2.28
CA HIS A 102 -10.64 16.46 -2.67
C HIS A 102 -11.88 16.70 -1.79
N TYR A 103 -12.69 15.66 -1.54
CA TYR A 103 -13.98 15.83 -0.90
C TYR A 103 -13.96 15.66 0.62
N GLU A 104 -12.97 14.93 1.17
CA GLU A 104 -13.02 14.53 2.59
C GLU A 104 -11.84 15.02 3.43
N ILE A 105 -10.61 14.70 3.02
CA ILE A 105 -9.46 14.81 3.94
C ILE A 105 -8.45 15.91 3.60
N GLY A 106 -8.54 16.50 2.42
CA GLY A 106 -7.52 17.40 1.88
C GLY A 106 -6.38 16.63 1.20
N GLU A 107 -5.70 17.30 0.28
CA GLU A 107 -4.62 16.70 -0.51
C GLU A 107 -3.37 16.47 0.34
N LYS A 108 -2.82 15.25 0.30
CA LYS A 108 -1.63 14.86 1.03
C LYS A 108 -0.37 15.45 0.40
N PRO A 109 0.40 16.31 1.11
CA PRO A 109 1.59 16.93 0.55
C PRO A 109 2.67 15.91 0.19
N VAL A 110 3.21 16.03 -1.03
CA VAL A 110 4.36 15.25 -1.47
C VAL A 110 5.64 15.87 -0.91
N VAL A 111 6.53 15.05 -0.37
CA VAL A 111 7.83 15.48 0.15
C VAL A 111 8.95 14.85 -0.67
N SER A 112 9.89 15.65 -1.09
CA SER A 112 11.08 15.14 -1.77
C SER A 112 12.02 14.45 -0.78
N LYS A 113 12.60 13.31 -1.15
CA LYS A 113 13.55 12.58 -0.29
C LYS A 113 14.76 13.43 0.13
N LYS A 114 15.17 14.42 -0.66
CA LYS A 114 16.25 15.35 -0.34
C LYS A 114 15.93 16.28 0.86
N ASP A 115 14.64 16.47 1.12
CA ASP A 115 14.14 17.36 2.17
C ASP A 115 13.89 16.61 3.49
N ILE A 116 14.31 15.34 3.54
CA ILE A 116 14.14 14.46 4.70
C ILE A 116 15.51 14.00 5.19
N THR A 117 15.75 14.11 6.48
CA THR A 117 16.90 13.48 7.15
C THR A 117 16.41 12.62 8.30
N ALA A 118 17.14 11.54 8.60
CA ALA A 118 16.78 10.67 9.70
C ALA A 118 18.00 10.05 10.40
N ASN A 119 17.83 9.80 11.69
CA ASN A 119 18.79 9.04 12.50
C ASN A 119 18.06 8.24 13.58
N ILE A 120 18.78 7.33 14.24
CA ILE A 120 18.31 6.59 15.41
C ILE A 120 19.23 6.92 16.59
N VAL A 121 18.61 7.32 17.69
CA VAL A 121 19.28 7.56 18.98
C VAL A 121 18.45 6.88 20.07
N ASP A 122 19.06 6.02 20.86
CA ASP A 122 18.41 5.27 21.96
C ASP A 122 17.10 4.60 21.52
N ASP A 123 17.19 3.81 20.43
CA ASP A 123 16.05 3.14 19.79
C ASP A 123 14.90 4.06 19.39
N THR A 124 15.16 5.35 19.27
CA THR A 124 14.19 6.33 18.80
C THR A 124 14.58 6.80 17.40
N LEU A 125 13.75 6.49 16.43
CA LEU A 125 13.84 7.06 15.09
C LEU A 125 13.46 8.54 15.18
N ARG A 126 14.32 9.39 14.66
CA ARG A 126 14.08 10.85 14.50
C ARG A 126 14.10 11.16 13.01
N VAL A 127 13.04 11.79 12.55
CA VAL A 127 12.87 12.17 11.14
C VAL A 127 12.65 13.68 11.08
N ASN A 128 13.54 14.40 10.42
CA ASN A 128 13.38 15.82 10.16
C ASN A 128 12.91 16.02 8.72
N VAL A 129 11.83 16.75 8.58
CA VAL A 129 11.28 17.15 7.28
C VAL A 129 11.38 18.66 7.17
N THR A 130 12.07 19.13 6.13
CA THR A 130 12.30 20.57 5.92
C THR A 130 11.59 21.01 4.63
N VAL A 131 10.66 21.94 4.77
CA VAL A 131 9.91 22.52 3.66
C VAL A 131 9.90 24.04 3.83
N ASN A 132 10.18 24.79 2.79
CA ASN A 132 10.20 26.26 2.82
C ASN A 132 11.06 26.84 3.97
N GLY A 133 12.19 26.21 4.26
CA GLY A 133 13.09 26.64 5.33
C GLY A 133 12.60 26.32 6.76
N GLN A 134 11.43 25.71 6.92
CA GLN A 134 10.88 25.28 8.20
C GLN A 134 11.09 23.76 8.39
N THR A 135 11.38 23.35 9.61
CA THR A 135 11.62 21.94 9.93
C THR A 135 10.61 21.43 10.97
N LEU A 136 10.00 20.29 10.66
CA LEU A 136 9.22 19.49 11.61
C LEU A 136 9.98 18.20 11.92
N THR A 137 10.18 17.93 13.21
CA THR A 137 10.84 16.70 13.68
C THR A 137 9.80 15.73 14.20
N LEU A 138 9.75 14.52 13.62
CA LEU A 138 8.96 13.41 14.10
C LEU A 138 9.84 12.43 14.86
N LYS A 139 9.30 11.82 15.92
CA LYS A 139 9.98 10.81 16.74
C LYS A 139 9.11 9.58 16.87
N ALA A 140 9.71 8.41 16.69
CA ALA A 140 9.04 7.13 16.91
C ALA A 140 9.97 6.18 17.69
N LYS A 141 9.55 5.76 18.88
CA LYS A 141 10.27 4.76 19.68
C LYS A 141 10.10 3.39 19.02
N ILE A 142 11.21 2.67 18.86
CA ILE A 142 11.23 1.32 18.34
C ILE A 142 11.50 0.36 19.51
N THR A 143 10.63 -0.62 19.68
CA THR A 143 10.85 -1.74 20.60
C THR A 143 11.23 -2.97 19.77
N TYR A 144 12.45 -3.42 19.92
CA TYR A 144 12.98 -4.56 19.18
C TYR A 144 12.67 -5.87 19.92
N PRO A 145 12.35 -6.94 19.18
CA PRO A 145 12.37 -8.29 19.75
C PRO A 145 13.83 -8.76 19.92
N ALA A 146 14.00 -9.90 20.58
CA ALA A 146 15.31 -10.55 20.68
C ALA A 146 15.84 -10.95 19.30
N GLY A 147 17.18 -10.90 19.10
CA GLY A 147 17.83 -11.32 17.84
C GLY A 147 18.48 -10.19 17.05
N LYS A 148 18.88 -10.51 15.83
CA LYS A 148 19.73 -9.61 15.01
C LYS A 148 18.98 -8.79 13.96
N GLY A 149 17.73 -9.13 13.62
CA GLY A 149 16.99 -8.51 12.50
C GLY A 149 17.55 -8.89 11.11
N PRO A 150 17.04 -8.30 10.00
CA PRO A 150 15.98 -7.31 10.01
C PRO A 150 14.61 -7.90 10.42
N PHE A 151 13.88 -7.17 11.23
CA PHE A 151 12.58 -7.59 11.75
C PHE A 151 11.43 -7.05 10.91
N PRO A 152 10.34 -7.82 10.68
CA PRO A 152 9.07 -7.22 10.34
C PRO A 152 8.65 -6.27 11.47
N ALA A 153 7.89 -5.22 11.15
CA ALA A 153 7.49 -4.27 12.17
C ALA A 153 6.04 -3.84 12.03
N ILE A 154 5.45 -3.44 13.18
CA ILE A 154 4.17 -2.76 13.21
C ILE A 154 4.36 -1.31 13.63
N ILE A 155 3.73 -0.39 12.91
CA ILE A 155 3.56 0.99 13.32
C ILE A 155 2.25 1.07 14.10
N GLY A 156 2.35 1.23 15.41
CA GLY A 156 1.20 1.39 16.30
C GLY A 156 0.86 2.87 16.48
N ILE A 157 -0.38 3.24 16.18
CA ILE A 157 -0.84 4.61 16.34
C ILE A 157 -1.25 4.85 17.80
N GLY A 158 -0.60 5.83 18.43
CA GLY A 158 -0.75 6.17 19.85
C GLY A 158 -0.06 5.19 20.80
N ARG A 159 0.07 3.91 20.44
CA ARG A 159 0.77 2.85 21.20
C ARG A 159 1.60 2.00 20.24
N GLY A 160 2.70 1.41 20.73
CA GLY A 160 3.60 0.63 19.88
C GLY A 160 2.97 -0.58 19.18
N THR A 161 1.90 -1.14 19.74
CA THR A 161 1.15 -2.28 19.19
C THR A 161 -0.17 -1.88 18.51
N GLY A 162 -0.52 -0.59 18.54
CA GLY A 162 -1.84 -0.14 18.13
C GLY A 162 -2.91 -0.79 19.02
N SER A 163 -3.79 -1.59 18.43
CA SER A 163 -4.91 -2.27 19.11
C SER A 163 -4.62 -3.72 19.51
N LEU A 164 -3.49 -4.28 19.10
CA LEU A 164 -3.21 -5.71 19.27
C LEU A 164 -2.48 -6.03 20.58
N PRO A 165 -2.69 -7.23 21.17
CA PRO A 165 -1.96 -7.65 22.34
C PRO A 165 -0.44 -7.74 22.12
N PRO A 166 0.40 -7.21 23.02
CA PRO A 166 1.87 -7.24 22.87
C PRO A 166 2.46 -8.64 22.69
N THR A 167 1.82 -9.66 23.24
CA THR A 167 2.26 -11.07 23.17
C THR A 167 2.33 -11.59 21.72
N ILE A 168 1.51 -11.08 20.81
CA ILE A 168 1.57 -11.44 19.40
C ILE A 168 2.93 -11.06 18.79
N PHE A 169 3.44 -9.91 19.16
CA PHE A 169 4.68 -9.37 18.59
C PHE A 169 5.91 -10.04 19.18
N THR A 170 5.93 -10.25 20.48
CA THR A 170 7.05 -10.92 21.18
C THR A 170 7.20 -12.37 20.73
N SER A 171 6.09 -13.11 20.56
CA SER A 171 6.12 -14.51 20.14
C SER A 171 6.52 -14.73 18.68
N ARG A 172 6.47 -13.68 17.84
CA ARG A 172 6.75 -13.74 16.40
C ARG A 172 7.91 -12.89 15.93
N ASN A 173 8.71 -12.37 16.85
CA ASN A 173 9.84 -11.51 16.55
C ASN A 173 9.48 -10.30 15.66
N ILE A 174 8.39 -9.63 15.98
CA ILE A 174 7.92 -8.43 15.27
C ILE A 174 8.31 -7.19 16.08
N ALA A 175 9.03 -6.27 15.48
CA ALA A 175 9.35 -4.99 16.11
C ALA A 175 8.11 -4.09 16.20
N GLN A 176 8.10 -3.20 17.19
CA GLN A 176 6.99 -2.28 17.44
C GLN A 176 7.50 -0.85 17.32
N ILE A 177 6.82 -0.02 16.53
CA ILE A 177 7.17 1.38 16.28
C ILE A 177 6.01 2.25 16.79
N ALA A 178 6.21 2.97 17.89
CA ALA A 178 5.19 3.81 18.46
C ALA A 178 5.13 5.18 17.73
N PHE A 179 4.05 5.45 17.02
CA PHE A 179 3.81 6.72 16.36
C PHE A 179 2.82 7.58 17.17
N ASN A 180 3.33 8.68 17.71
CA ASN A 180 2.48 9.69 18.33
C ASN A 180 2.00 10.69 17.27
N PHE A 181 0.76 10.61 16.90
CA PHE A 181 0.13 11.43 15.87
C PHE A 181 0.05 12.93 16.22
N THR A 182 0.08 13.29 17.51
CA THR A 182 0.00 14.70 17.94
C THR A 182 1.23 15.52 17.53
N GLN A 183 2.32 14.85 17.16
CA GLN A 183 3.49 15.51 16.55
C GLN A 183 3.20 16.15 15.19
N VAL A 184 2.11 15.73 14.56
CA VAL A 184 1.69 16.22 13.24
C VAL A 184 0.43 17.07 13.36
N MET A 185 -0.60 16.53 14.00
CA MET A 185 -1.88 17.20 14.20
C MET A 185 -2.61 16.59 15.41
N SER A 186 -3.23 17.43 16.24
CA SER A 186 -4.04 16.98 17.37
C SER A 186 -5.36 16.37 16.91
N HIS A 187 -5.97 15.53 17.76
CA HIS A 187 -7.29 14.97 17.48
C HIS A 187 -8.38 16.04 17.37
N THR A 188 -8.32 17.03 18.24
CA THR A 188 -9.27 18.15 18.28
C THR A 188 -8.96 19.28 17.31
N GLN A 189 -8.07 19.03 16.40
CA GLN A 189 -7.49 19.89 15.36
C GLN A 189 -7.92 21.37 15.37
N LYS A 190 -6.92 22.22 15.42
CA LYS A 190 -7.07 23.68 15.20
C LYS A 190 -6.42 23.99 13.85
N ARG A 191 -7.18 23.82 12.77
CA ARG A 191 -6.70 23.98 11.39
C ARG A 191 -5.94 25.31 11.23
N GLY A 192 -4.76 25.24 10.61
CA GLY A 192 -3.86 26.38 10.49
C GLY A 192 -2.88 26.56 11.66
N ASN A 193 -3.12 25.93 12.84
CA ASN A 193 -2.28 26.05 14.03
C ASN A 193 -1.71 24.72 14.54
N GLU A 194 -1.70 23.70 13.71
CA GLU A 194 -1.14 22.39 14.03
C GLU A 194 0.37 22.32 13.68
N PRO A 195 1.14 21.39 14.26
CA PRO A 195 2.56 21.28 13.95
C PRO A 195 2.89 21.18 12.46
N ILE A 196 2.07 20.49 11.66
CA ILE A 196 2.25 20.36 10.22
C ILE A 196 2.10 21.70 9.49
N ASN A 197 1.32 22.63 10.03
CA ASN A 197 1.12 23.95 9.42
C ASN A 197 2.38 24.83 9.47
N LYS A 198 3.41 24.46 10.27
CA LYS A 198 4.74 25.09 10.16
C LYS A 198 5.36 24.88 8.79
N LEU A 199 5.15 23.70 8.20
CA LEU A 199 5.65 23.36 6.88
C LEU A 199 4.72 23.85 5.76
N TYR A 200 3.41 23.85 6.03
CA TYR A 200 2.35 24.15 5.06
C TYR A 200 1.33 25.13 5.65
N PRO A 201 1.70 26.42 5.82
CA PRO A 201 0.86 27.41 6.50
C PRO A 201 -0.47 27.67 5.76
N ASP A 202 -0.47 27.56 4.43
CA ASP A 202 -1.64 27.83 3.59
C ASP A 202 -2.60 26.63 3.47
N ARG A 203 -2.20 25.46 4.00
CA ARG A 203 -3.01 24.23 3.91
C ARG A 203 -3.95 24.09 5.12
N THR A 204 -4.89 25.04 5.23
CA THR A 204 -5.94 25.01 6.27
C THR A 204 -7.06 24.03 5.94
N ASP A 205 -7.15 23.59 4.68
CA ASP A 205 -8.06 22.55 4.18
C ASP A 205 -7.68 21.14 4.64
N MET A 206 -6.40 20.93 4.99
CA MET A 206 -5.88 19.62 5.37
C MET A 206 -6.58 19.09 6.63
N GLY A 207 -7.29 17.97 6.48
CA GLY A 207 -7.90 17.25 7.60
C GLY A 207 -6.90 16.38 8.36
N ALA A 208 -7.30 15.95 9.55
CA ALA A 208 -6.43 15.16 10.42
C ALA A 208 -6.01 13.83 9.79
N TYR A 209 -6.90 13.14 9.10
CA TYR A 209 -6.56 11.85 8.44
C TYR A 209 -5.52 12.00 7.34
N CYS A 210 -5.55 13.12 6.61
CA CYS A 210 -4.50 13.48 5.66
C CYS A 210 -3.17 13.71 6.37
N ALA A 211 -3.15 14.59 7.39
CA ALA A 211 -1.97 14.97 8.15
C ALA A 211 -1.31 13.76 8.85
N TRP A 212 -2.12 12.88 9.46
CA TRP A 212 -1.61 11.68 10.13
C TRP A 212 -1.05 10.64 9.14
N SER A 213 -1.71 10.44 7.99
CA SER A 213 -1.18 9.60 6.91
C SER A 213 0.15 10.13 6.39
N TRP A 214 0.27 11.45 6.22
CA TRP A 214 1.52 12.11 5.89
C TRP A 214 2.60 11.80 6.93
N GLY A 215 2.29 11.92 8.23
CA GLY A 215 3.23 11.64 9.30
C GLY A 215 3.74 10.20 9.29
N VAL A 216 2.85 9.22 9.09
CA VAL A 216 3.23 7.79 8.96
C VAL A 216 4.17 7.59 7.78
N SER A 217 3.87 8.17 6.63
CA SER A 217 4.77 8.09 5.46
C SER A 217 6.15 8.66 5.75
N ARG A 218 6.25 9.72 6.52
CA ARG A 218 7.57 10.29 6.93
C ARG A 218 8.32 9.37 7.88
N ILE A 219 7.63 8.62 8.74
CA ILE A 219 8.29 7.59 9.56
C ILE A 219 8.85 6.47 8.66
N ILE A 220 8.11 6.03 7.64
CA ILE A 220 8.58 5.03 6.67
C ILE A 220 9.80 5.56 5.90
N ASP A 221 9.77 6.81 5.43
CA ASP A 221 10.93 7.44 4.79
C ASP A 221 12.16 7.44 5.71
N GLY A 222 11.96 7.76 6.99
CA GLY A 222 13.03 7.72 7.98
C GLY A 222 13.64 6.32 8.14
N LEU A 223 12.82 5.26 8.17
CA LEU A 223 13.28 3.87 8.21
C LEU A 223 14.09 3.51 6.97
N GLU A 224 13.66 3.94 5.79
CA GLU A 224 14.38 3.74 4.53
C GLU A 224 15.73 4.47 4.53
N ILE A 225 15.77 5.72 5.01
CA ILE A 225 17.00 6.55 5.06
C ILE A 225 18.03 5.95 6.01
N VAL A 226 17.63 5.53 7.21
CA VAL A 226 18.56 4.92 8.17
C VAL A 226 18.95 3.49 7.77
N GLY A 227 18.15 2.84 6.94
CA GLY A 227 18.40 1.56 6.34
C GLY A 227 18.72 0.47 7.37
N LYS A 228 19.80 -0.27 7.18
CA LYS A 228 20.20 -1.41 8.05
C LYS A 228 20.37 -1.05 9.53
N LYS A 229 20.63 0.23 9.85
CA LYS A 229 20.75 0.69 11.25
C LYS A 229 19.44 0.57 12.00
N SER A 230 18.28 0.63 11.31
CA SER A 230 16.97 0.43 11.92
C SER A 230 16.71 -1.02 12.35
N LYS A 231 17.42 -2.00 11.80
CA LYS A 231 17.15 -3.44 11.94
C LYS A 231 15.71 -3.83 11.54
N ILE A 232 15.03 -2.99 10.76
CA ILE A 232 13.65 -3.19 10.30
C ILE A 232 13.65 -3.61 8.83
N ASP A 233 12.82 -4.60 8.49
CA ASP A 233 12.50 -4.93 7.11
C ASP A 233 11.34 -4.04 6.62
N THR A 234 11.70 -2.98 5.90
CA THR A 234 10.72 -2.01 5.38
C THR A 234 9.75 -2.59 4.33
N LYS A 235 10.01 -3.81 3.84
CA LYS A 235 9.07 -4.52 2.96
C LYS A 235 7.98 -5.30 3.74
N ARG A 236 8.11 -5.39 5.06
CA ARG A 236 7.18 -6.08 5.94
C ARG A 236 6.72 -5.16 7.08
N LEU A 237 6.16 -4.01 6.69
CA LEU A 237 5.57 -3.05 7.61
C LEU A 237 4.06 -3.27 7.72
N ALA A 238 3.57 -3.32 8.94
CA ALA A 238 2.15 -3.25 9.24
C ALA A 238 1.82 -1.94 9.95
N ILE A 239 0.55 -1.54 9.92
CA ILE A 239 0.03 -0.43 10.72
C ILE A 239 -1.22 -0.86 11.46
N SER A 240 -1.40 -0.38 12.69
CA SER A 240 -2.57 -0.72 13.51
C SER A 240 -3.00 0.44 14.42
N GLY A 241 -4.30 0.51 14.66
CA GLY A 241 -4.94 1.42 15.59
C GLY A 241 -6.36 0.98 15.92
N CYS A 242 -6.95 1.56 16.97
CA CYS A 242 -8.31 1.30 17.41
C CYS A 242 -9.14 2.58 17.41
N SER A 243 -10.43 2.49 17.07
CA SER A 243 -11.37 3.59 16.99
C SER A 243 -10.86 4.67 16.02
N PHE A 244 -10.81 5.96 16.40
CA PHE A 244 -10.25 6.98 15.52
C PHE A 244 -8.80 6.68 15.09
N ALA A 245 -7.99 6.02 15.92
CA ALA A 245 -6.67 5.54 15.53
C ALA A 245 -6.75 4.37 14.52
N GLY A 246 -7.84 3.60 14.53
CA GLY A 246 -8.16 2.62 13.50
C GLY A 246 -8.41 3.30 12.15
N LYS A 247 -9.16 4.40 12.13
CA LYS A 247 -9.34 5.22 10.92
C LYS A 247 -8.02 5.82 10.43
N MET A 248 -7.15 6.30 11.35
CA MET A 248 -5.81 6.74 10.97
C MET A 248 -5.01 5.62 10.28
N ALA A 249 -5.04 4.40 10.84
CA ALA A 249 -4.37 3.25 10.25
C ALA A 249 -4.93 2.92 8.86
N LEU A 250 -6.26 2.97 8.70
CA LEU A 250 -6.93 2.75 7.41
C LEU A 250 -6.46 3.75 6.35
N PHE A 251 -6.53 5.04 6.66
CA PHE A 251 -6.09 6.08 5.72
C PHE A 251 -4.59 6.01 5.43
N ALA A 252 -3.74 5.76 6.43
CA ALA A 252 -2.31 5.62 6.20
C ALA A 252 -2.00 4.44 5.27
N GLY A 253 -2.65 3.28 5.47
CA GLY A 253 -2.51 2.13 4.57
C GLY A 253 -3.07 2.36 3.18
N ALA A 254 -4.14 3.15 3.05
CA ALA A 254 -4.70 3.52 1.76
C ALA A 254 -3.80 4.50 0.98
N PHE A 255 -3.10 5.40 1.67
CA PHE A 255 -2.29 6.45 1.07
C PHE A 255 -0.78 6.20 1.08
N ASP A 256 -0.34 5.00 1.48
CA ASP A 256 1.08 4.59 1.38
C ASP A 256 1.20 3.11 0.99
N GLU A 257 1.56 2.87 -0.26
CA GLU A 257 1.65 1.53 -0.85
C GLU A 257 2.87 0.72 -0.37
N ARG A 258 3.69 1.27 0.50
CA ARG A 258 4.77 0.57 1.18
C ARG A 258 4.30 -0.19 2.43
N ILE A 259 3.07 0.01 2.85
CA ILE A 259 2.45 -0.69 3.99
C ILE A 259 1.88 -2.02 3.51
N ALA A 260 2.43 -3.12 4.05
CA ALA A 260 2.06 -4.49 3.65
C ALA A 260 0.75 -4.98 4.29
N LEU A 261 0.40 -4.47 5.46
CA LEU A 261 -0.77 -4.91 6.22
C LEU A 261 -1.36 -3.74 7.02
N THR A 262 -2.64 -3.51 6.85
CA THR A 262 -3.40 -2.52 7.62
C THR A 262 -4.39 -3.23 8.53
N ILE A 263 -4.33 -2.94 9.84
CA ILE A 263 -5.21 -3.49 10.87
C ILE A 263 -5.95 -2.32 11.50
N ALA A 264 -7.10 -1.99 10.94
CA ALA A 264 -8.00 -0.96 11.45
C ALA A 264 -9.08 -1.63 12.30
N GLN A 265 -9.08 -1.38 13.60
CA GLN A 265 -10.10 -1.85 14.51
C GLN A 265 -11.00 -0.70 14.95
N GLU A 266 -12.27 -0.98 15.14
CA GLU A 266 -13.25 -0.06 15.68
C GLU A 266 -13.75 -0.54 17.05
#